data_b60b9ef663b407ecdcaec2b5ce24b6c8
#
_entry.id   b60b9ef663b407ecdcaec2b5ce24b6c8
#
_cell.length_a   1.000
_cell.length_b   1.000
_cell.length_c   1.000
_cell.angle_alpha   90.00
_cell.angle_beta   90.00
_cell.angle_gamma   90.00
#
_symmetry.space_group_name_H-M   'P 1'
#
loop_
_entity.id
_entity.type
_entity.pdbx_description
1 polymer ?
#
loop_
_entity_poly.entity_id
_entity_poly.type
_entity_poly.pdbx_seq_one_letter_code
_entity_poly.pdbx_strand_id
1 'polypeptide(L)'
;MNAFHPQYRLAVRNMTGIGSNLKDEMDTIYEDLSLEEIPWNLESPPDLLVELIESRRLLPCDAVDLGCGAGNYAVWLASEGFHVTGVDISSKALELARQLAGKRSVYCRFVTADLCGDVNSLQDSFDFAYDWEVLHHMFPENRGLYVANVARMLRPRARYLSVCFSEEDPGFGGKGKYRKTPLGTTLYFSSEQELRHLFEPLFEIEELCTVEIVGKYTPHMAVKVLLTKKQH
;
A
#
# COMPACT_ATOMS: atom_id res chain seq x y z
N MET A 1 18.16 7.24 -22.25
CA MET A 1 17.83 8.59 -21.74
C MET A 1 16.37 8.54 -21.32
N ASN A 2 16.11 8.32 -20.03
CA ASN A 2 14.73 8.28 -19.52
C ASN A 2 14.18 9.70 -19.50
N ALA A 3 13.28 9.99 -20.44
CA ALA A 3 12.52 11.22 -20.44
C ALA A 3 11.47 11.13 -19.31
N PHE A 4 11.81 11.61 -18.12
CA PHE A 4 10.82 11.87 -17.09
C PHE A 4 9.77 12.83 -17.64
N HIS A 5 8.49 12.52 -17.40
CA HIS A 5 7.39 13.39 -17.78
C HIS A 5 7.63 14.79 -17.19
N PRO A 6 7.43 15.90 -17.94
CA PRO A 6 7.75 17.26 -17.49
C PRO A 6 7.15 17.66 -16.12
N GLN A 7 6.01 17.07 -15.73
CA GLN A 7 5.33 17.31 -14.45
C GLN A 7 6.15 16.85 -13.23
N TYR A 8 6.98 15.80 -13.34
CA TYR A 8 7.89 15.40 -12.25
C TYR A 8 8.95 16.46 -11.91
N ARG A 9 9.31 17.32 -12.86
CA ARG A 9 10.34 18.35 -12.65
C ARG A 9 9.89 19.53 -11.79
N LEU A 10 8.59 19.78 -11.69
CA LEU A 10 8.04 20.85 -10.85
C LEU A 10 7.95 20.43 -9.37
N ALA A 11 7.52 19.19 -9.10
CA ALA A 11 7.39 18.65 -7.74
C ALA A 11 8.74 18.59 -6.99
N VAL A 12 9.83 18.21 -7.68
CA VAL A 12 11.17 18.07 -7.08
C VAL A 12 11.82 19.41 -6.68
N ARG A 13 11.39 20.53 -7.21
CA ARG A 13 12.04 21.84 -6.96
C ARG A 13 11.84 22.38 -5.53
N ASN A 14 10.83 21.93 -4.83
CA ASN A 14 10.47 22.46 -3.50
C ASN A 14 10.88 21.55 -2.32
N MET A 15 11.36 20.35 -2.60
CA MET A 15 11.71 19.37 -1.54
C MET A 15 13.21 19.41 -1.21
N THR A 16 13.71 20.53 -0.66
CA THR A 16 15.09 20.64 -0.17
C THR A 16 15.09 20.60 1.35
N GLY A 17 15.51 19.49 1.93
CA GLY A 17 15.81 19.41 3.36
C GLY A 17 15.13 18.24 4.08
N ILE A 18 15.55 17.01 3.79
CA ILE A 18 14.95 15.84 4.43
C ILE A 18 16.01 15.08 5.24
N GLY A 19 15.94 15.30 6.56
CA GLY A 19 16.36 14.32 7.57
C GLY A 19 15.12 13.88 8.31
N SER A 20 14.18 13.21 7.63
CA SER A 20 12.85 12.95 8.16
C SER A 20 12.56 11.46 8.29
N ASN A 21 11.70 11.13 9.25
CA ASN A 21 11.08 9.82 9.29
C ASN A 21 10.03 9.73 8.17
N LEU A 22 9.57 8.54 7.83
CA LEU A 22 8.60 8.28 6.75
C LEU A 22 7.31 9.11 6.91
N LYS A 23 6.89 9.36 8.15
CA LYS A 23 5.68 10.17 8.44
C LYS A 23 5.79 11.59 7.92
N ASP A 24 6.90 12.28 8.25
CA ASP A 24 7.10 13.68 7.85
C ASP A 24 7.24 13.80 6.33
N GLU A 25 7.86 12.80 5.71
CA GLU A 25 7.99 12.72 4.25
C GLU A 25 6.60 12.58 3.58
N MET A 26 5.75 11.69 4.07
CA MET A 26 4.40 11.49 3.53
C MET A 26 3.49 12.69 3.83
N ASP A 27 3.51 13.25 5.04
CA ASP A 27 2.75 14.46 5.36
C ASP A 27 3.12 15.62 4.42
N THR A 28 4.41 15.83 4.15
CA THR A 28 4.90 16.87 3.22
C THR A 28 4.39 16.64 1.80
N ILE A 29 4.41 15.40 1.30
CA ILE A 29 3.91 15.08 -0.05
C ILE A 29 2.41 15.42 -0.15
N TYR A 30 1.61 15.05 0.83
CA TYR A 30 0.16 15.32 0.82
C TYR A 30 -0.21 16.78 1.13
N GLU A 31 0.71 17.58 1.70
CA GLU A 31 0.54 19.02 1.89
C GLU A 31 0.93 19.83 0.64
N ASP A 32 2.02 19.45 -0.02
CA ASP A 32 2.65 20.25 -1.06
C ASP A 32 2.14 19.90 -2.47
N LEU A 33 1.63 18.68 -2.69
CA LEU A 33 1.19 18.22 -4.01
C LEU A 33 -0.33 18.06 -4.08
N SER A 34 -0.89 18.38 -5.23
CA SER A 34 -2.26 18.00 -5.55
C SER A 34 -2.38 16.49 -5.77
N LEU A 35 -3.56 15.91 -5.57
CA LEU A 35 -3.78 14.46 -5.75
C LEU A 35 -3.48 13.99 -7.18
N GLU A 36 -3.63 14.88 -8.17
CA GLU A 36 -3.28 14.61 -9.57
C GLU A 36 -1.75 14.47 -9.76
N GLU A 37 -0.94 15.12 -8.92
CA GLU A 37 0.52 15.06 -8.99
C GLU A 37 1.12 13.88 -8.23
N ILE A 38 0.39 13.32 -7.27
CA ILE A 38 0.84 12.16 -6.49
C ILE A 38 0.82 10.89 -7.34
N PRO A 39 1.97 10.21 -7.56
CA PRO A 39 2.08 9.09 -8.51
C PRO A 39 1.23 7.88 -8.15
N TRP A 40 1.09 7.56 -6.87
CA TRP A 40 0.30 6.41 -6.38
C TRP A 40 -1.18 6.74 -6.16
N ASN A 41 -1.59 8.00 -6.32
CA ASN A 41 -2.99 8.36 -6.20
C ASN A 41 -3.73 8.07 -7.51
N LEU A 42 -4.25 6.86 -7.64
CA LEU A 42 -5.11 6.40 -8.73
C LEU A 42 -6.57 6.38 -8.26
N GLU A 43 -7.47 6.91 -9.10
CA GLU A 43 -8.91 6.96 -8.76
C GLU A 43 -9.60 5.61 -8.93
N SER A 44 -9.12 4.80 -9.89
CA SER A 44 -9.65 3.47 -10.15
C SER A 44 -9.04 2.44 -9.22
N PRO A 45 -9.85 1.49 -8.70
CA PRO A 45 -9.31 0.40 -7.90
C PRO A 45 -8.38 -0.49 -8.73
N PRO A 46 -7.40 -1.17 -8.09
CA PRO A 46 -6.52 -2.09 -8.79
C PRO A 46 -7.28 -3.29 -9.35
N ASP A 47 -6.98 -3.70 -10.59
CA ASP A 47 -7.64 -4.83 -11.25
C ASP A 47 -7.56 -6.11 -10.42
N LEU A 48 -6.44 -6.38 -9.75
CA LEU A 48 -6.27 -7.56 -8.90
C LEU A 48 -7.23 -7.58 -7.69
N LEU A 49 -7.57 -6.42 -7.13
CA LEU A 49 -8.54 -6.31 -6.04
C LEU A 49 -9.97 -6.48 -6.58
N VAL A 50 -10.26 -5.88 -7.74
CA VAL A 50 -11.54 -6.04 -8.45
C VAL A 50 -11.79 -7.50 -8.78
N GLU A 51 -10.80 -8.20 -9.35
CA GLU A 51 -10.88 -9.62 -9.70
C GLU A 51 -11.22 -10.51 -8.49
N LEU A 52 -10.63 -10.26 -7.33
CA LEU A 52 -10.93 -11.04 -6.11
C LEU A 52 -12.40 -10.91 -5.69
N ILE A 53 -13.02 -9.76 -5.89
CA ILE A 53 -14.42 -9.50 -5.53
C ILE A 53 -15.35 -10.05 -6.59
N GLU A 54 -15.12 -9.76 -7.87
CA GLU A 54 -15.97 -10.22 -8.98
C GLU A 54 -15.98 -11.74 -9.10
N SER A 55 -14.83 -12.40 -8.89
CA SER A 55 -14.73 -13.87 -8.85
C SER A 55 -15.31 -14.48 -7.58
N ARG A 56 -15.81 -13.69 -6.64
CA ARG A 56 -16.31 -14.13 -5.33
C ARG A 56 -15.28 -14.86 -4.47
N ARG A 57 -14.02 -14.71 -4.76
CA ARG A 57 -12.94 -15.19 -3.89
C ARG A 57 -12.84 -14.36 -2.62
N LEU A 58 -13.31 -13.12 -2.66
CA LEU A 58 -13.47 -12.24 -1.52
C LEU A 58 -14.92 -11.73 -1.49
N LEU A 59 -15.57 -11.89 -0.34
CA LEU A 59 -16.92 -11.39 -0.08
C LEU A 59 -16.87 -10.23 0.91
N PRO A 60 -17.88 -9.34 0.96
CA PRO A 60 -17.95 -8.27 1.93
C PRO A 60 -17.71 -8.75 3.36
N CYS A 61 -16.77 -8.12 4.04
CA CYS A 61 -16.30 -8.48 5.38
C CYS A 61 -15.66 -7.26 6.07
N ASP A 62 -15.10 -7.46 7.28
CA ASP A 62 -14.28 -6.44 7.93
C ASP A 62 -12.90 -6.41 7.25
N ALA A 63 -12.58 -5.31 6.57
CA ALA A 63 -11.36 -5.15 5.79
C ALA A 63 -10.47 -4.01 6.31
N VAL A 64 -9.15 -4.17 6.20
CA VAL A 64 -8.18 -3.11 6.48
C VAL A 64 -7.37 -2.78 5.23
N ASP A 65 -7.36 -1.48 4.87
CA ASP A 65 -6.50 -0.89 3.85
C ASP A 65 -5.24 -0.33 4.51
N LEU A 66 -4.11 -1.00 4.31
CA LEU A 66 -2.83 -0.69 4.93
C LEU A 66 -2.06 0.32 4.06
N GLY A 67 -1.83 1.53 4.58
CA GLY A 67 -1.27 2.64 3.82
C GLY A 67 -2.30 3.20 2.83
N CYS A 68 -3.52 3.47 3.30
CA CYS A 68 -4.65 3.81 2.46
C CYS A 68 -4.55 5.16 1.73
N GLY A 69 -3.55 5.99 2.04
CA GLY A 69 -3.36 7.29 1.42
C GLY A 69 -4.61 8.17 1.48
N ALA A 70 -4.97 8.77 0.34
CA ALA A 70 -6.17 9.61 0.21
C ALA A 70 -7.48 8.80 0.15
N GLY A 71 -7.43 7.47 0.37
CA GLY A 71 -8.60 6.63 0.61
C GLY A 71 -9.34 6.14 -0.63
N ASN A 72 -8.80 6.28 -1.83
CA ASN A 72 -9.50 5.90 -3.06
C ASN A 72 -9.99 4.45 -3.03
N TYR A 73 -9.11 3.51 -2.66
CA TYR A 73 -9.43 2.09 -2.63
C TYR A 73 -10.29 1.70 -1.42
N ALA A 74 -10.01 2.29 -0.24
CA ALA A 74 -10.83 2.10 0.95
C ALA A 74 -12.29 2.54 0.71
N VAL A 75 -12.49 3.70 0.11
CA VAL A 75 -13.81 4.25 -0.21
C VAL A 75 -14.52 3.42 -1.28
N TRP A 76 -13.79 2.98 -2.33
CA TRP A 76 -14.35 2.08 -3.31
C TRP A 76 -14.78 0.75 -2.68
N LEU A 77 -13.91 0.12 -1.89
CA LEU A 77 -14.21 -1.16 -1.24
C LEU A 77 -15.42 -1.05 -0.30
N ALA A 78 -15.55 0.09 0.41
CA ALA A 78 -16.75 0.35 1.22
C ALA A 78 -18.02 0.48 0.37
N SER A 79 -17.94 1.01 -0.86
CA SER A 79 -19.09 1.05 -1.79
C SER A 79 -19.49 -0.34 -2.30
N GLU A 80 -18.58 -1.31 -2.29
CA GLU A 80 -18.84 -2.72 -2.58
C GLU A 80 -19.40 -3.50 -1.36
N GLY A 81 -19.71 -2.81 -0.25
CA GLY A 81 -20.38 -3.37 0.92
C GLY A 81 -19.44 -3.89 2.02
N PHE A 82 -18.15 -3.61 1.95
CA PHE A 82 -17.18 -3.97 3.00
C PHE A 82 -17.23 -2.96 4.16
N HIS A 83 -16.91 -3.43 5.37
CA HIS A 83 -16.65 -2.56 6.51
C HIS A 83 -15.16 -2.21 6.54
N VAL A 84 -14.79 -1.04 6.01
CA VAL A 84 -13.39 -0.71 5.78
C VAL A 84 -12.80 0.17 6.88
N THR A 85 -11.61 -0.22 7.36
CA THR A 85 -10.72 0.63 8.13
C THR A 85 -9.49 0.96 7.28
N GLY A 86 -9.30 2.24 6.92
CA GLY A 86 -8.07 2.71 6.30
C GLY A 86 -7.05 3.11 7.36
N VAL A 87 -5.83 2.63 7.23
CA VAL A 87 -4.70 2.96 8.12
C VAL A 87 -3.60 3.63 7.31
N ASP A 88 -3.14 4.78 7.75
CA ASP A 88 -2.00 5.47 7.13
C ASP A 88 -1.15 6.17 8.19
N ILE A 89 0.12 6.35 7.90
CA ILE A 89 1.05 7.09 8.77
C ILE A 89 0.83 8.60 8.67
N SER A 90 0.35 9.08 7.49
CA SER A 90 0.08 10.49 7.21
C SER A 90 -1.31 10.90 7.69
N SER A 91 -1.36 11.82 8.63
CA SER A 91 -2.62 12.43 9.05
C SER A 91 -3.25 13.29 7.95
N LYS A 92 -2.42 13.87 7.08
CA LYS A 92 -2.87 14.68 5.93
C LYS A 92 -3.56 13.83 4.86
N ALA A 93 -3.00 12.68 4.55
CA ALA A 93 -3.65 11.70 3.67
C ALA A 93 -5.05 11.33 4.21
N LEU A 94 -5.15 11.05 5.52
CA LEU A 94 -6.42 10.66 6.14
C LEU A 94 -7.45 11.80 6.21
N GLU A 95 -7.03 13.07 6.25
CA GLU A 95 -7.94 14.21 6.09
C GLU A 95 -8.62 14.17 4.71
N LEU A 96 -7.84 13.94 3.65
CA LEU A 96 -8.35 13.79 2.28
C LEU A 96 -9.24 12.55 2.13
N ALA A 97 -8.86 11.42 2.74
CA ALA A 97 -9.64 10.19 2.74
C ALA A 97 -11.03 10.38 3.37
N ARG A 98 -11.12 11.09 4.51
CA ARG A 98 -12.40 11.41 5.15
C ARG A 98 -13.27 12.31 4.27
N GLN A 99 -12.68 13.30 3.59
CA GLN A 99 -13.40 14.16 2.66
C GLN A 99 -13.93 13.35 1.46
N LEU A 100 -13.14 12.42 0.92
CA LEU A 100 -13.56 11.56 -0.17
C LEU A 100 -14.71 10.64 0.24
N ALA A 101 -14.63 9.98 1.40
CA ALA A 101 -15.70 9.14 1.94
C ALA A 101 -17.01 9.94 2.12
N GLY A 102 -16.92 11.17 2.65
CA GLY A 102 -18.08 12.08 2.76
C GLY A 102 -18.67 12.44 1.40
N LYS A 103 -17.85 12.78 0.39
CA LYS A 103 -18.30 13.06 -0.98
C LYS A 103 -19.00 11.88 -1.64
N ARG A 104 -18.53 10.66 -1.36
CA ARG A 104 -19.10 9.41 -1.90
C ARG A 104 -20.25 8.85 -1.05
N SER A 105 -20.55 9.48 0.09
CA SER A 105 -21.62 9.06 1.04
C SER A 105 -21.44 7.62 1.52
N VAL A 106 -20.19 7.19 1.74
CA VAL A 106 -19.84 5.89 2.33
C VAL A 106 -19.17 6.08 3.68
N TYR A 107 -19.28 5.07 4.53
CA TYR A 107 -18.63 5.06 5.83
C TYR A 107 -17.33 4.25 5.78
N CYS A 108 -16.23 4.89 6.13
CA CYS A 108 -14.94 4.24 6.41
C CYS A 108 -14.40 4.76 7.74
N ARG A 109 -13.82 3.89 8.54
CA ARG A 109 -13.00 4.28 9.69
C ARG A 109 -11.58 4.61 9.20
N PHE A 110 -11.00 5.74 9.63
CA PHE A 110 -9.62 6.09 9.30
C PHE A 110 -8.78 6.27 10.56
N VAL A 111 -7.66 5.58 10.65
CA VAL A 111 -6.76 5.51 11.81
C VAL A 111 -5.35 5.91 11.41
N THR A 112 -4.82 6.95 12.05
CA THR A 112 -3.40 7.30 11.89
C THR A 112 -2.55 6.35 12.73
N ALA A 113 -1.71 5.54 12.09
CA ALA A 113 -0.79 4.63 12.77
C ALA A 113 0.44 4.32 11.91
N ASP A 114 1.57 4.11 12.58
CA ASP A 114 2.74 3.49 11.98
C ASP A 114 2.53 1.97 11.99
N LEU A 115 2.52 1.36 10.81
CA LEU A 115 2.33 -0.07 10.64
C LEU A 115 3.51 -0.91 11.19
N CYS A 116 4.66 -0.26 11.44
CA CYS A 116 5.78 -0.85 12.20
C CYS A 116 5.72 -0.51 13.70
N GLY A 117 4.73 0.25 14.16
CA GLY A 117 4.55 0.68 15.54
C GLY A 117 3.55 -0.16 16.33
N ASP A 118 2.84 0.49 17.26
CA ASP A 118 1.79 -0.13 18.06
C ASP A 118 0.47 -0.19 17.29
N VAL A 119 0.00 -1.41 17.02
CA VAL A 119 -1.27 -1.71 16.35
C VAL A 119 -2.27 -2.44 17.25
N ASN A 120 -2.07 -2.43 18.57
CA ASN A 120 -2.91 -3.18 19.52
C ASN A 120 -4.40 -2.84 19.43
N SER A 121 -4.75 -1.59 19.13
CA SER A 121 -6.15 -1.15 18.96
C SER A 121 -6.84 -1.75 17.71
N LEU A 122 -6.11 -2.44 16.85
CA LEU A 122 -6.56 -3.06 15.60
C LEU A 122 -6.44 -4.59 15.64
N GLN A 123 -6.02 -5.17 16.76
CA GLN A 123 -5.77 -6.61 16.89
C GLN A 123 -7.03 -7.44 16.64
N ASP A 124 -6.89 -8.57 15.93
CA ASP A 124 -7.93 -9.58 15.63
C ASP A 124 -9.25 -8.98 15.13
N SER A 125 -9.16 -7.91 14.35
CA SER A 125 -10.32 -7.11 13.94
C SER A 125 -10.78 -7.37 12.51
N PHE A 126 -9.94 -7.97 11.64
CA PHE A 126 -10.19 -8.00 10.21
C PHE A 126 -10.18 -9.41 9.63
N ASP A 127 -11.03 -9.63 8.63
CA ASP A 127 -11.12 -10.85 7.82
C ASP A 127 -10.30 -10.74 6.53
N PHE A 128 -10.00 -9.50 6.13
CA PHE A 128 -9.18 -9.19 4.96
C PHE A 128 -8.26 -8.00 5.22
N ALA A 129 -7.01 -8.11 4.80
CA ALA A 129 -6.08 -7.00 4.69
C ALA A 129 -5.59 -6.86 3.25
N TYR A 130 -5.29 -5.66 2.84
CA TYR A 130 -4.49 -5.45 1.63
C TYR A 130 -3.55 -4.28 1.81
N ASP A 131 -2.37 -4.37 1.20
CA ASP A 131 -1.50 -3.26 0.91
C ASP A 131 -1.22 -3.19 -0.59
N TRP A 132 -1.37 -2.00 -1.11
CA TRP A 132 -1.06 -1.71 -2.49
C TRP A 132 0.06 -0.68 -2.54
N GLU A 133 1.25 -1.12 -2.95
CA GLU A 133 2.43 -0.26 -3.04
C GLU A 133 2.91 0.30 -1.68
N VAL A 134 2.74 -0.43 -0.58
CA VAL A 134 3.17 -0.01 0.77
C VAL A 134 4.43 -0.74 1.23
N LEU A 135 4.49 -2.07 1.05
CA LEU A 135 5.61 -2.88 1.55
C LEU A 135 6.98 -2.43 0.99
N HIS A 136 7.02 -1.78 -0.17
CA HIS A 136 8.26 -1.26 -0.74
C HIS A 136 8.81 -0.01 -0.03
N HIS A 137 8.02 0.63 0.85
CA HIS A 137 8.51 1.66 1.78
C HIS A 137 9.15 1.06 3.03
N MET A 138 8.91 -0.25 3.30
CA MET A 138 9.50 -0.95 4.44
C MET A 138 10.84 -1.58 4.02
N PHE A 139 11.93 -1.15 4.67
CA PHE A 139 13.25 -1.73 4.42
C PHE A 139 13.42 -3.07 5.15
N PRO A 140 14.36 -3.92 4.75
CA PRO A 140 14.51 -5.28 5.26
C PRO A 140 14.46 -5.41 6.78
N GLU A 141 15.04 -4.46 7.51
CA GLU A 141 15.09 -4.43 8.98
C GLU A 141 13.70 -4.29 9.63
N ASN A 142 12.74 -3.66 8.95
CA ASN A 142 11.40 -3.39 9.49
C ASN A 142 10.33 -4.34 8.95
N ARG A 143 10.61 -5.06 7.86
CA ARG A 143 9.61 -5.92 7.17
C ARG A 143 9.05 -7.01 8.06
N GLY A 144 9.89 -7.66 8.86
CA GLY A 144 9.45 -8.69 9.80
C GLY A 144 8.44 -8.15 10.82
N LEU A 145 8.68 -6.95 11.34
CA LEU A 145 7.77 -6.30 12.29
C LEU A 145 6.47 -5.87 11.61
N TYR A 146 6.55 -5.29 10.40
CA TYR A 146 5.38 -4.94 9.59
C TYR A 146 4.47 -6.15 9.37
N VAL A 147 5.01 -7.27 8.87
CA VAL A 147 4.25 -8.50 8.58
C VAL A 147 3.68 -9.12 9.86
N ALA A 148 4.42 -9.09 10.97
CA ALA A 148 3.92 -9.54 12.27
C ALA A 148 2.74 -8.69 12.75
N ASN A 149 2.79 -7.37 12.57
CA ASN A 149 1.70 -6.46 12.91
C ASN A 149 0.47 -6.70 12.03
N VAL A 150 0.64 -6.90 10.71
CA VAL A 150 -0.46 -7.29 9.83
C VAL A 150 -1.11 -8.59 10.29
N ALA A 151 -0.29 -9.60 10.61
CA ALA A 151 -0.81 -10.88 11.14
C ALA A 151 -1.59 -10.70 12.45
N ARG A 152 -1.17 -9.79 13.35
CA ARG A 152 -1.88 -9.49 14.60
C ARG A 152 -3.23 -8.80 14.38
N MET A 153 -3.35 -7.97 13.37
CA MET A 153 -4.62 -7.30 13.01
C MET A 153 -5.64 -8.27 12.44
N LEU A 154 -5.20 -9.35 11.81
CA LEU A 154 -6.04 -10.31 11.14
C LEU A 154 -6.57 -11.40 12.07
N ARG A 155 -7.82 -11.82 11.87
CA ARG A 155 -8.39 -13.03 12.48
C ARG A 155 -7.72 -14.29 11.93
N PRO A 156 -7.78 -15.42 12.65
CA PRO A 156 -7.33 -16.71 12.11
C PRO A 156 -8.01 -17.01 10.76
N ARG A 157 -7.24 -17.47 9.77
CA ARG A 157 -7.67 -17.75 8.38
C ARG A 157 -8.12 -16.53 7.57
N ALA A 158 -7.95 -15.33 8.07
CA ALA A 158 -8.16 -14.12 7.29
C ALA A 158 -7.19 -14.06 6.11
N ARG A 159 -7.60 -13.40 5.02
CA ARG A 159 -6.79 -13.23 3.82
C ARG A 159 -6.00 -11.94 3.83
N TYR A 160 -4.87 -11.96 3.13
CA TYR A 160 -4.05 -10.78 2.93
C TYR A 160 -3.54 -10.73 1.50
N LEU A 161 -3.80 -9.62 0.80
CA LEU A 161 -3.23 -9.31 -0.51
C LEU A 161 -2.13 -8.26 -0.32
N SER A 162 -0.89 -8.59 -0.68
CA SER A 162 0.22 -7.65 -0.72
C SER A 162 0.74 -7.49 -2.14
N VAL A 163 0.91 -6.23 -2.59
CA VAL A 163 1.46 -5.91 -3.91
C VAL A 163 2.54 -4.85 -3.75
N CYS A 164 3.78 -5.20 -4.08
CA CYS A 164 4.92 -4.30 -4.01
C CYS A 164 5.83 -4.43 -5.23
N PHE A 165 6.64 -3.41 -5.51
CA PHE A 165 7.51 -3.40 -6.68
C PHE A 165 8.49 -4.58 -6.69
N SER A 166 8.57 -5.22 -7.87
CA SER A 166 9.51 -6.31 -8.18
C SER A 166 10.90 -5.77 -8.52
N GLU A 167 11.96 -6.49 -8.13
CA GLU A 167 13.32 -6.18 -8.59
C GLU A 167 13.47 -6.24 -10.12
N GLU A 168 12.53 -6.91 -10.82
CA GLU A 168 12.45 -6.97 -12.29
C GLU A 168 11.88 -5.69 -12.92
N ASP A 169 11.30 -4.77 -12.13
CA ASP A 169 10.77 -3.51 -12.64
C ASP A 169 11.89 -2.68 -13.30
N PRO A 170 11.72 -2.19 -14.54
CA PRO A 170 12.71 -1.37 -15.22
C PRO A 170 12.74 0.09 -14.73
N GLY A 171 11.76 0.50 -13.93
CA GLY A 171 11.61 1.87 -13.44
C GLY A 171 12.68 2.29 -12.43
N PHE A 172 12.73 3.58 -12.15
CA PHE A 172 13.60 4.20 -11.14
C PHE A 172 15.08 3.81 -11.26
N GLY A 173 15.59 3.74 -12.50
CA GLY A 173 16.96 3.35 -12.80
C GLY A 173 17.20 1.84 -13.00
N GLY A 174 16.22 0.99 -12.72
CA GLY A 174 16.15 -0.43 -13.08
C GLY A 174 17.24 -1.34 -12.50
N LYS A 175 18.04 -0.88 -11.53
CA LYS A 175 19.16 -1.63 -10.95
C LYS A 175 19.22 -1.51 -9.45
N GLY A 176 19.52 -2.64 -8.80
CA GLY A 176 19.61 -2.72 -7.34
C GLY A 176 18.25 -2.72 -6.67
N LYS A 177 18.25 -3.03 -5.38
CA LYS A 177 17.04 -3.15 -4.58
C LYS A 177 16.57 -1.82 -3.99
N TYR A 178 17.49 -0.89 -3.74
CA TYR A 178 17.17 0.46 -3.25
C TYR A 178 17.20 1.43 -4.43
N ARG A 179 16.05 2.01 -4.74
CA ARG A 179 15.91 2.95 -5.86
C ARG A 179 15.24 4.23 -5.41
N LYS A 180 15.77 5.37 -5.87
CA LYS A 180 15.18 6.68 -5.60
C LYS A 180 14.10 7.01 -6.61
N THR A 181 12.95 7.47 -6.11
CA THR A 181 11.87 8.01 -6.94
C THR A 181 12.18 9.45 -7.35
N PRO A 182 11.47 10.00 -8.33
CA PRO A 182 11.54 11.42 -8.66
C PRO A 182 11.12 12.36 -7.51
N LEU A 183 10.31 11.88 -6.56
CA LEU A 183 9.92 12.63 -5.37
C LEU A 183 11.00 12.63 -4.27
N GLY A 184 12.12 11.91 -4.48
CA GLY A 184 13.22 11.82 -3.52
C GLY A 184 13.12 10.66 -2.53
N THR A 185 11.95 10.01 -2.43
CA THR A 185 11.75 8.82 -1.59
C THR A 185 12.62 7.67 -2.06
N THR A 186 13.04 6.82 -1.14
CA THR A 186 13.75 5.58 -1.49
C THR A 186 12.82 4.40 -1.30
N LEU A 187 12.72 3.54 -2.32
CA LEU A 187 11.90 2.33 -2.30
C LEU A 187 12.79 1.08 -2.34
N TYR A 188 12.30 -0.01 -1.75
CA TYR A 188 12.95 -1.31 -1.78
C TYR A 188 12.19 -2.27 -2.71
N PHE A 189 12.88 -2.76 -3.72
CA PHE A 189 12.37 -3.67 -4.76
C PHE A 189 12.61 -5.11 -4.36
N SER A 190 11.57 -5.92 -4.37
CA SER A 190 11.58 -7.28 -3.81
C SER A 190 11.66 -8.35 -4.87
N SER A 191 12.30 -9.48 -4.56
CA SER A 191 12.14 -10.73 -5.31
C SER A 191 11.00 -11.57 -4.74
N GLU A 192 10.47 -12.48 -5.56
CA GLU A 192 9.50 -13.48 -5.11
C GLU A 192 10.04 -14.33 -3.95
N GLN A 193 11.33 -14.70 -4.03
CA GLN A 193 11.98 -15.52 -3.01
C GLN A 193 12.05 -14.80 -1.65
N GLU A 194 12.39 -13.51 -1.63
CA GLU A 194 12.39 -12.71 -0.39
C GLU A 194 11.01 -12.63 0.23
N LEU A 195 9.97 -12.38 -0.59
CA LEU A 195 8.60 -12.30 -0.09
C LEU A 195 8.09 -13.64 0.41
N ARG A 196 8.46 -14.74 -0.25
CA ARG A 196 8.19 -16.08 0.25
C ARG A 196 8.75 -16.28 1.66
N HIS A 197 10.03 -16.03 1.87
CA HIS A 197 10.67 -16.15 3.18
C HIS A 197 10.09 -15.20 4.23
N LEU A 198 9.64 -14.01 3.81
CA LEU A 198 9.07 -13.01 4.69
C LEU A 198 7.69 -13.44 5.21
N PHE A 199 6.83 -14.01 4.35
CA PHE A 199 5.44 -14.32 4.69
C PHE A 199 5.24 -15.74 5.23
N GLU A 200 5.99 -16.74 4.77
CA GLU A 200 5.84 -18.14 5.15
C GLU A 200 5.80 -18.41 6.67
N PRO A 201 6.51 -17.69 7.56
CA PRO A 201 6.42 -17.94 8.98
C PRO A 201 5.01 -17.78 9.57
N LEU A 202 4.22 -16.81 9.06
CA LEU A 202 2.91 -16.44 9.63
C LEU A 202 1.72 -16.75 8.72
N PHE A 203 1.98 -16.94 7.42
CA PHE A 203 0.95 -17.09 6.40
C PHE A 203 1.17 -18.36 5.55
N GLU A 204 0.07 -18.90 5.05
CA GLU A 204 0.05 -19.82 3.92
C GLU A 204 -0.01 -18.99 2.63
N ILE A 205 0.86 -19.27 1.67
CA ILE A 205 0.91 -18.55 0.40
C ILE A 205 -0.03 -19.24 -0.58
N GLU A 206 -1.14 -18.57 -0.96
CA GLU A 206 -2.07 -19.07 -1.99
C GLU A 206 -1.53 -18.79 -3.39
N GLU A 207 -1.04 -17.57 -3.62
CA GLU A 207 -0.46 -17.12 -4.88
C GLU A 207 0.77 -16.25 -4.60
N LEU A 208 1.80 -16.41 -5.40
CA LEU A 208 2.98 -15.53 -5.41
C LEU A 208 3.54 -15.51 -6.81
N CYS A 209 3.45 -14.37 -7.48
CA CYS A 209 3.95 -14.18 -8.84
C CYS A 209 4.24 -12.71 -9.13
N THR A 210 5.18 -12.50 -10.05
CA THR A 210 5.45 -11.19 -10.62
C THR A 210 4.44 -10.89 -11.72
N VAL A 211 3.81 -9.71 -11.64
CA VAL A 211 2.76 -9.24 -12.56
C VAL A 211 3.03 -7.80 -12.98
N GLU A 212 2.49 -7.41 -14.14
CA GLU A 212 2.43 -6.00 -14.52
C GLU A 212 1.22 -5.35 -13.86
N ILE A 213 1.42 -4.18 -13.26
CA ILE A 213 0.37 -3.35 -12.66
C ILE A 213 0.28 -2.01 -13.35
N VAL A 214 -0.91 -1.42 -13.35
CA VAL A 214 -1.15 -0.08 -13.88
C VAL A 214 -0.53 0.94 -12.95
N GLY A 215 0.39 1.74 -13.45
CA GLY A 215 0.89 2.93 -12.76
C GLY A 215 0.37 4.20 -13.44
N LYS A 216 0.37 5.31 -12.73
CA LYS A 216 -0.18 6.58 -13.22
C LYS A 216 0.47 7.09 -14.53
N TYR A 217 1.74 6.81 -14.71
CA TYR A 217 2.53 7.30 -15.84
C TYR A 217 3.08 6.19 -16.73
N THR A 218 3.41 5.07 -16.13
CA THR A 218 3.92 3.87 -16.81
C THR A 218 3.49 2.65 -16.03
N PRO A 219 3.30 1.50 -16.69
CA PRO A 219 3.12 0.24 -15.96
C PRO A 219 4.37 -0.10 -15.16
N HIS A 220 4.20 -0.89 -14.11
CA HIS A 220 5.27 -1.37 -13.24
C HIS A 220 5.22 -2.89 -13.10
N MET A 221 6.39 -3.52 -12.94
CA MET A 221 6.47 -4.91 -12.51
C MET A 221 6.39 -4.97 -10.99
N ALA A 222 5.41 -5.70 -10.47
CA ALA A 222 5.18 -5.88 -9.05
C ALA A 222 5.08 -7.35 -8.69
N VAL A 223 5.41 -7.70 -7.45
CA VAL A 223 5.13 -9.04 -6.91
C VAL A 223 3.80 -8.97 -6.20
N LYS A 224 2.84 -9.77 -6.69
CA LYS A 224 1.55 -10.05 -6.05
C LYS A 224 1.72 -11.25 -5.11
N VAL A 225 1.26 -11.11 -3.87
CA VAL A 225 1.19 -12.21 -2.92
C VAL A 225 -0.20 -12.27 -2.32
N LEU A 226 -0.91 -13.37 -2.53
CA LEU A 226 -2.18 -13.67 -1.86
C LEU A 226 -1.93 -14.70 -0.78
N LEU A 227 -2.40 -14.43 0.41
CA LEU A 227 -2.02 -15.08 1.66
C LEU A 227 -3.25 -15.44 2.49
N THR A 228 -3.15 -16.53 3.25
CA THR A 228 -4.09 -16.86 4.35
C THR A 228 -3.33 -16.92 5.66
N LYS A 229 -3.79 -16.22 6.71
CA LYS A 229 -3.20 -16.28 8.05
C LYS A 229 -3.29 -17.70 8.60
N LYS A 230 -2.16 -18.23 9.08
CA LYS A 230 -2.11 -19.54 9.75
C LYS A 230 -2.94 -19.55 11.03
N GLN A 231 -3.48 -20.71 11.37
CA GLN A 231 -4.08 -20.95 12.68
C GLN A 231 -2.95 -21.27 13.68
N HIS A 232 -2.71 -20.36 14.59
CA HIS A 232 -1.86 -20.60 15.76
C HIS A 232 -2.67 -20.34 17.02
#